data_fddcb6e15e831586fddb73391d8609af
#
_entry.id   fddcb6e15e831586fddb73391d8609af
#
_cell.length_a   1.000
_cell.length_b   1.000
_cell.length_c   1.000
_cell.angle_alpha   90.00
_cell.angle_beta   90.00
_cell.angle_gamma   90.00
#
_symmetry.space_group_name_H-M   'P 1'
#
loop_
_entity.id
_entity.type
_entity.pdbx_description
1 polymer ?
#
loop_
_entity_poly.entity_id
_entity_poly.type
_entity_poly.pdbx_seq_one_letter_code
_entity_poly.pdbx_strand_id
1 'polypeptide(L)'
;MEQTLTAEMLLREIYQAETELRWFEQKYGLLSPMFYQIYEQGQLRDEDPAEVREYLEWSGWWEIYQSRRQRYEQAIGLRLQAVSIPTSLIDLHVSRLPIPA
;
A
#
# COMPACT_ATOMS: atom_id res chain seq x y z
N MET A 1 -15.50 18.19 -14.23
CA MET A 1 -15.98 17.92 -12.87
C MET A 1 -14.95 17.05 -12.14
N GLU A 2 -14.39 17.58 -11.09
CA GLU A 2 -13.40 16.82 -10.33
C GLU A 2 -14.07 15.68 -9.58
N GLN A 3 -13.56 14.48 -9.79
CA GLN A 3 -13.99 13.34 -9.01
C GLN A 3 -13.16 13.28 -7.73
N THR A 4 -13.80 13.61 -6.62
CA THR A 4 -13.15 13.43 -5.33
C THR A 4 -13.22 11.95 -4.99
N LEU A 5 -12.06 11.33 -4.77
CA LEU A 5 -12.02 9.93 -4.35
C LEU A 5 -12.58 9.82 -2.95
N THR A 6 -13.61 8.99 -2.79
CA THR A 6 -14.18 8.71 -1.48
C THR A 6 -13.32 7.71 -0.73
N ALA A 7 -13.51 7.61 0.58
CA ALA A 7 -12.81 6.63 1.40
C ALA A 7 -13.05 5.21 0.92
N GLU A 8 -14.30 4.91 0.49
CA GLU A 8 -14.64 3.58 -0.02
C GLU A 8 -13.89 3.27 -1.32
N MET A 9 -13.78 4.26 -2.22
CA MET A 9 -13.06 4.08 -3.48
C MET A 9 -11.57 3.86 -3.22
N LEU A 10 -11.00 4.60 -2.29
CA LEU A 10 -9.60 4.46 -1.91
C LEU A 10 -9.34 3.07 -1.31
N LEU A 11 -10.25 2.57 -0.47
CA LEU A 11 -10.12 1.22 0.09
C LEU A 11 -10.12 0.15 -0.99
N ARG A 12 -10.99 0.29 -2.01
CA ARG A 12 -11.01 -0.67 -3.12
C ARG A 12 -9.68 -0.68 -3.86
N GLU A 13 -9.12 0.50 -4.12
CA GLU A 13 -7.84 0.59 -4.80
C GLU A 13 -6.71 0.03 -3.97
N ILE A 14 -6.75 0.25 -2.65
CA ILE A 14 -5.78 -0.32 -1.73
C ILE A 14 -5.84 -1.85 -1.76
N TYR A 15 -7.05 -2.41 -1.68
CA TYR A 15 -7.22 -3.87 -1.69
C TYR A 15 -6.78 -4.48 -3.00
N GLN A 16 -7.05 -3.81 -4.12
CA GLN A 16 -6.58 -4.29 -5.40
C GLN A 16 -5.06 -4.28 -5.49
N ALA A 17 -4.45 -3.20 -5.03
CA ALA A 17 -2.98 -3.12 -4.99
C ALA A 17 -2.40 -4.20 -4.10
N GLU A 18 -2.99 -4.45 -2.92
CA GLU A 18 -2.54 -5.52 -2.03
C GLU A 18 -2.60 -6.89 -2.72
N THR A 19 -3.66 -7.15 -3.48
CA THR A 19 -3.80 -8.42 -4.20
C THR A 19 -2.66 -8.59 -5.20
N GLU A 20 -2.36 -7.53 -5.97
CA GLU A 20 -1.27 -7.58 -6.93
C GLU A 20 0.09 -7.72 -6.25
N LEU A 21 0.29 -6.99 -5.15
CA LEU A 21 1.54 -7.08 -4.40
C LEU A 21 1.77 -8.49 -3.84
N ARG A 22 0.72 -9.14 -3.32
CA ARG A 22 0.83 -10.51 -2.79
C ARG A 22 1.25 -11.49 -3.86
N TRP A 23 0.76 -11.32 -5.08
CA TRP A 23 1.13 -12.19 -6.18
C TRP A 23 2.64 -12.14 -6.42
N PHE A 24 3.21 -10.94 -6.47
CA PHE A 24 4.65 -10.78 -6.64
C PHE A 24 5.43 -11.27 -5.43
N GLU A 25 4.93 -10.96 -4.23
CA GLU A 25 5.58 -11.37 -2.99
C GLU A 25 5.67 -12.90 -2.89
N GLN A 26 4.61 -13.60 -3.28
CA GLN A 26 4.60 -15.05 -3.27
C GLN A 26 5.51 -15.62 -4.34
N LYS A 27 5.53 -14.99 -5.50
CA LYS A 27 6.36 -15.46 -6.61
C LYS A 27 7.85 -15.32 -6.31
N TYR A 28 8.25 -14.20 -5.73
CA TYR A 28 9.66 -13.89 -5.51
C TYR A 28 10.12 -14.12 -4.07
N GLY A 29 9.22 -14.43 -3.17
CA GLY A 29 9.55 -14.70 -1.78
C GLY A 29 10.08 -13.50 -1.02
N LEU A 30 9.62 -12.29 -1.38
CA LEU A 30 10.13 -11.05 -0.84
C LEU A 30 8.98 -10.09 -0.62
N LEU A 31 8.94 -9.42 0.53
CA LEU A 31 7.92 -8.41 0.79
C LEU A 31 8.16 -7.16 -0.04
N SER A 32 7.08 -6.51 -0.45
CA SER A 32 7.14 -5.35 -1.35
C SER A 32 8.02 -4.21 -0.84
N PRO A 33 7.99 -3.83 0.45
CA PRO A 33 8.89 -2.77 0.93
C PRO A 33 10.36 -3.11 0.72
N MET A 34 10.73 -4.37 0.96
CA MET A 34 12.10 -4.83 0.80
C MET A 34 12.49 -4.88 -0.67
N PHE A 35 11.58 -5.40 -1.52
CA PHE A 35 11.78 -5.40 -2.95
C PHE A 35 12.02 -3.98 -3.48
N TYR A 36 11.17 -3.03 -3.08
CA TYR A 36 11.23 -1.67 -3.60
C TYR A 36 12.54 -1.00 -3.21
N GLN A 37 13.02 -1.25 -2.00
CA GLN A 37 14.30 -0.73 -1.55
C GLN A 37 15.45 -1.23 -2.43
N ILE A 38 15.47 -2.52 -2.72
CA ILE A 38 16.49 -3.13 -3.58
C ILE A 38 16.36 -2.60 -5.01
N TYR A 39 15.13 -2.48 -5.48
CA TYR A 39 14.83 -2.00 -6.83
C TYR A 39 15.32 -0.56 -7.02
N GLU A 40 15.04 0.31 -6.07
CA GLU A 40 15.47 1.71 -6.13
C GLU A 40 16.99 1.86 -6.11
N GLN A 41 17.68 0.93 -5.48
CA GLN A 41 19.14 0.92 -5.42
C GLN A 41 19.79 0.28 -6.67
N GLY A 42 18.97 -0.21 -7.60
CA GLY A 42 19.47 -0.84 -8.81
C GLY A 42 20.20 -2.14 -8.56
N GLN A 43 19.87 -2.85 -7.48
CA GLN A 43 20.59 -4.06 -7.08
C GLN A 43 19.94 -5.34 -7.59
N LEU A 44 18.80 -5.24 -8.29
CA LEU A 44 18.16 -6.42 -8.86
C LEU A 44 18.81 -6.79 -10.19
N ARG A 45 18.92 -8.11 -10.42
CA ARG A 45 19.42 -8.61 -11.68
C ARG A 45 18.40 -8.34 -12.77
N ASP A 46 18.87 -7.87 -13.91
CA ASP A 46 18.02 -7.54 -15.04
C ASP A 46 18.34 -8.39 -16.29
N GLU A 47 18.74 -9.64 -16.05
CA GLU A 47 19.14 -10.55 -17.11
C GLU A 47 17.97 -11.11 -17.90
N ASP A 48 16.79 -11.23 -17.25
CA ASP A 48 15.60 -11.79 -17.88
C ASP A 48 14.61 -10.66 -18.17
N PRO A 49 14.29 -10.38 -19.46
CA PRO A 49 13.34 -9.32 -19.80
C PRO A 49 11.95 -9.50 -19.19
N ALA A 50 11.50 -10.74 -19.00
CA ALA A 50 10.20 -10.99 -18.38
C ALA A 50 10.21 -10.57 -16.91
N GLU A 51 11.28 -10.88 -16.20
CA GLU A 51 11.43 -10.47 -14.80
C GLU A 51 11.55 -8.96 -14.68
N VAL A 52 12.26 -8.32 -15.57
CA VAL A 52 12.38 -6.84 -15.58
C VAL A 52 11.01 -6.20 -15.70
N ARG A 53 10.15 -6.72 -16.56
CA ARG A 53 8.80 -6.20 -16.72
C ARG A 53 7.97 -6.41 -15.45
N GLU A 54 8.10 -7.55 -14.80
CA GLU A 54 7.41 -7.82 -13.55
C GLU A 54 7.89 -6.90 -12.43
N TYR A 55 9.19 -6.62 -12.37
CA TYR A 55 9.72 -5.67 -11.38
C TYR A 55 9.14 -4.27 -11.59
N LEU A 56 9.00 -3.86 -12.85
CA LEU A 56 8.41 -2.57 -13.16
C LEU A 56 6.94 -2.51 -12.74
N GLU A 57 6.18 -3.56 -13.03
CA GLU A 57 4.80 -3.66 -12.60
C GLU A 57 4.68 -3.67 -11.07
N TRP A 58 5.53 -4.46 -10.42
CA TRP A 58 5.53 -4.55 -8.96
C TRP A 58 5.82 -3.19 -8.33
N SER A 59 6.82 -2.48 -8.82
CA SER A 59 7.15 -1.15 -8.31
C SER A 59 5.98 -0.17 -8.51
N GLY A 60 5.29 -0.26 -9.65
CA GLY A 60 4.13 0.54 -9.93
C GLY A 60 2.98 0.28 -8.95
N TRP A 61 2.70 -0.98 -8.66
CA TRP A 61 1.67 -1.33 -7.67
C TRP A 61 2.04 -0.89 -6.27
N TRP A 62 3.31 -0.97 -5.91
CA TRP A 62 3.77 -0.48 -4.62
C TRP A 62 3.58 1.03 -4.49
N GLU A 63 3.89 1.79 -5.53
CA GLU A 63 3.66 3.24 -5.55
C GLU A 63 2.18 3.58 -5.45
N ILE A 64 1.33 2.85 -6.17
CA ILE A 64 -0.12 3.02 -6.09
C ILE A 64 -0.60 2.76 -4.67
N TYR A 65 -0.16 1.65 -4.09
CA TYR A 65 -0.53 1.27 -2.73
C TYR A 65 -0.19 2.38 -1.73
N GLN A 66 1.03 2.88 -1.78
CA GLN A 66 1.48 3.93 -0.88
C GLN A 66 0.69 5.22 -1.07
N SER A 67 0.46 5.61 -2.32
CA SER A 67 -0.27 6.82 -2.66
C SER A 67 -1.72 6.75 -2.18
N ARG A 68 -2.39 5.64 -2.43
CA ARG A 68 -3.79 5.47 -2.05
C ARG A 68 -3.96 5.36 -0.54
N ARG A 69 -3.02 4.69 0.12
CA ARG A 69 -3.01 4.59 1.57
C ARG A 69 -2.85 5.96 2.21
N GLN A 70 -1.95 6.78 1.70
CA GLN A 70 -1.75 8.13 2.22
C GLN A 70 -3.01 8.97 2.06
N ARG A 71 -3.64 8.90 0.90
CA ARG A 71 -4.89 9.63 0.65
C ARG A 71 -6.02 9.15 1.56
N TYR A 72 -6.09 7.85 1.79
CA TYR A 72 -7.07 7.26 2.69
C TYR A 72 -6.88 7.78 4.11
N GLU A 73 -5.65 7.79 4.58
CA GLU A 73 -5.34 8.28 5.92
C GLU A 73 -5.75 9.75 6.07
N GLN A 74 -5.52 10.56 5.06
CA GLN A 74 -5.94 11.96 5.07
C GLN A 74 -7.47 12.08 5.10
N ALA A 75 -8.15 11.32 4.28
CA ALA A 75 -9.61 11.36 4.21
C ALA A 75 -10.25 10.92 5.52
N ILE A 76 -9.72 9.87 6.14
CA ILE A 76 -10.21 9.39 7.43
C ILE A 76 -9.88 10.40 8.54
N GLY A 77 -8.69 10.99 8.51
CA GLY A 77 -8.32 12.01 9.48
C GLY A 77 -9.26 13.19 9.49
N LEU A 78 -9.62 13.69 8.32
CA LEU A 78 -10.58 14.77 8.20
C LEU A 78 -11.97 14.36 8.69
N ARG A 79 -12.41 13.15 8.33
CA ARG A 79 -13.71 12.63 8.75
C ARG A 79 -13.77 12.46 10.27
N LEU A 80 -12.72 11.94 10.87
CA LEU A 80 -12.63 11.72 12.31
C LEU A 80 -12.61 13.05 13.07
N GLN A 81 -11.94 14.05 12.53
CA GLN A 81 -11.98 15.38 13.11
C GLN A 81 -13.39 15.96 13.09
N ALA A 82 -14.12 15.76 11.98
CA ALA A 82 -15.48 16.27 11.85
C ALA A 82 -16.45 15.65 12.85
N VAL A 83 -16.22 14.40 13.27
CA VAL A 83 -17.07 13.73 14.26
C VAL A 83 -16.47 13.76 15.67
N SER A 84 -15.39 14.51 15.85
CA SER A 84 -14.73 14.72 17.15
C SER A 84 -14.27 13.45 17.84
N ILE A 85 -13.86 12.45 17.08
CA ILE A 85 -13.27 11.23 17.63
C ILE A 85 -11.81 11.51 17.92
N PRO A 86 -11.34 11.33 19.18
CA PRO A 86 -9.93 11.54 19.50
C PRO A 86 -9.04 10.56 18.74
N THR A 87 -7.94 11.08 18.18
CA THR A 87 -6.96 10.26 17.47
C THR A 87 -6.38 9.17 18.37
N SER A 88 -6.28 9.46 19.67
CA SER A 88 -5.76 8.51 20.65
C SER A 88 -6.58 7.23 20.75
N LEU A 89 -7.90 7.29 20.50
CA LEU A 89 -8.75 6.10 20.49
C LEU A 89 -8.42 5.19 19.31
N ILE A 90 -8.06 5.79 18.18
CA ILE A 90 -7.68 5.02 17.00
C ILE A 90 -6.37 4.30 17.26
N ASP A 91 -5.40 4.99 17.84
CA ASP A 91 -4.11 4.39 18.19
C ASP A 91 -4.27 3.25 19.17
N LEU A 92 -5.14 3.41 20.18
CA LEU A 92 -5.43 2.35 21.13
C LEU A 92 -6.06 1.14 20.46
N HIS A 93 -6.96 1.37 19.51
CA HIS A 93 -7.61 0.28 18.78
C HIS A 93 -6.58 -0.48 17.93
N VAL A 94 -5.73 0.22 17.23
CA VAL A 94 -4.69 -0.40 16.41
C VAL A 94 -3.71 -1.19 17.26
N SER A 95 -3.29 -0.64 18.40
CA SER A 95 -2.35 -1.32 19.28
C SER A 95 -2.94 -2.55 19.95
N ARG A 96 -4.28 -2.69 19.97
CA ARG A 96 -4.96 -3.86 20.53
C ARG A 96 -5.21 -4.96 19.52
N LEU A 97 -4.94 -4.71 18.24
CA LEU A 97 -5.09 -5.75 17.24
C LEU A 97 -4.10 -6.87 17.55
N PRO A 98 -4.56 -8.14 17.56
CA PRO A 98 -3.66 -9.23 17.86
C PRO A 98 -2.58 -9.30 16.80
N ILE A 99 -1.34 -9.36 17.25
CA ILE A 99 -0.21 -9.60 16.36
C ILE A 99 -0.24 -11.09 16.03
N PRO A 100 -0.32 -11.44 14.75
CA PRO A 100 -0.29 -12.86 14.40
C PRO A 100 1.03 -13.46 14.84
N ALA A 101 0.93 -14.46 15.65
CA ALA A 101 2.09 -15.16 16.15
C ALA A 101 2.71 -16.04 15.06
#